data_50bc8dea4a3182c4f90d7a616f673703
#
_entry.id   50bc8dea4a3182c4f90d7a616f673703
#
_cell.length_a   1.000
_cell.length_b   1.000
_cell.length_c   1.000
_cell.angle_alpha   90.00
_cell.angle_beta   90.00
_cell.angle_gamma   90.00
#
_symmetry.space_group_name_H-M   'P 1'
#
loop_
_entity.id
_entity.type
_entity.pdbx_description
1 polymer ?
#
loop_
_entity_poly.entity_id
_entity_poly.type
_entity_poly.pdbx_seq_one_letter_code
_entity_poly.pdbx_strand_id
1 'polypeptide(L)'
;MSGLNGQSAGPTAVAPPASGFSAATKVRSLGDGTFTADLSPDWTVGNRPHGGFLLALLSRTALHTAASAGGSDGASADSLDPLAVSAQFLRSPEIGPVLLRTEVRKLGRTAAVIAVNLEQRGRSCVESMITVGRMAEEAPAWTDLPELPVKPPADALDLASVPGATAFRLSRTCEVKLDQANTGFLHGRSGDPLRLRMWARPRGEHPDVLFGLVAGDISMPVTLNLGRYGWSPTVQLTALLRGRPAPGWLRVEVGCRAVHGQWFDEDAVVIDSAGRLICQARQLALTPIERATS
;
A
#
# COMPACT_ATOMS: atom_id res chain seq x y z
N MET A 1 -44.80 7.10 34.64
CA MET A 1 -43.76 6.05 34.49
C MET A 1 -43.76 5.59 33.06
N SER A 2 -42.87 6.11 32.25
CA SER A 2 -42.70 5.72 30.86
C SER A 2 -41.21 5.51 30.64
N GLY A 3 -40.84 4.23 30.51
CA GLY A 3 -39.48 3.82 30.31
C GLY A 3 -39.00 4.13 28.89
N LEU A 4 -37.89 4.84 28.79
CA LEU A 4 -37.15 5.04 27.56
C LEU A 4 -36.20 3.83 27.33
N ASN A 5 -36.58 2.95 26.42
CA ASN A 5 -35.69 1.91 25.91
C ASN A 5 -34.64 2.55 24.99
N GLY A 6 -33.44 2.73 25.51
CA GLY A 6 -32.26 3.03 24.70
C GLY A 6 -31.77 1.77 23.98
N GLN A 7 -32.12 1.59 22.74
CA GLN A 7 -31.46 0.60 21.88
C GLN A 7 -30.05 1.11 21.54
N SER A 8 -29.02 0.43 22.06
CA SER A 8 -27.65 0.60 21.62
C SER A 8 -27.55 0.07 20.18
N ALA A 9 -27.29 0.97 19.23
CA ALA A 9 -26.95 0.58 17.86
C ALA A 9 -25.65 -0.22 17.88
N GLY A 10 -25.73 -1.50 17.58
CA GLY A 10 -24.56 -2.35 17.37
C GLY A 10 -23.72 -1.86 16.19
N PRO A 11 -22.44 -2.27 16.10
CA PRO A 11 -21.56 -1.84 15.04
C PRO A 11 -22.16 -2.20 13.69
N THR A 12 -22.37 -1.18 12.86
CA THR A 12 -22.88 -1.33 11.49
C THR A 12 -21.89 -2.16 10.69
N ALA A 13 -22.27 -3.33 10.26
CA ALA A 13 -21.44 -4.19 9.42
C ALA A 13 -21.07 -3.43 8.14
N VAL A 14 -19.77 -3.29 7.89
CA VAL A 14 -19.25 -2.68 6.65
C VAL A 14 -19.68 -3.56 5.48
N ALA A 15 -20.38 -2.99 4.49
CA ALA A 15 -20.75 -3.72 3.30
C ALA A 15 -19.51 -4.29 2.60
N PRO A 16 -19.57 -5.54 2.09
CA PRO A 16 -18.43 -6.13 1.40
C PRO A 16 -18.02 -5.27 0.20
N PRO A 17 -16.71 -5.24 -0.15
CA PRO A 17 -16.22 -4.49 -1.30
C PRO A 17 -16.86 -5.01 -2.58
N ALA A 18 -17.03 -4.14 -3.59
CA ALA A 18 -17.54 -4.50 -4.90
C ALA A 18 -16.62 -5.51 -5.62
N SER A 19 -15.29 -5.50 -5.31
CA SER A 19 -14.32 -6.47 -5.81
C SER A 19 -13.17 -6.67 -4.81
N GLY A 20 -12.67 -7.92 -4.70
CA GLY A 20 -11.46 -8.23 -3.94
C GLY A 20 -10.19 -7.64 -4.59
N PHE A 21 -9.07 -7.73 -3.87
CA PHE A 21 -7.78 -7.17 -4.30
C PHE A 21 -7.33 -7.71 -5.67
N SER A 22 -7.37 -9.02 -5.84
CA SER A 22 -6.99 -9.68 -7.10
C SER A 22 -7.80 -9.20 -8.29
N ALA A 23 -9.11 -8.97 -8.09
CA ALA A 23 -9.98 -8.45 -9.14
C ALA A 23 -9.75 -6.97 -9.41
N ALA A 24 -9.56 -6.15 -8.37
CA ALA A 24 -9.35 -4.71 -8.48
C ALA A 24 -8.02 -4.35 -9.16
N THR A 25 -7.01 -5.23 -9.07
CA THR A 25 -5.71 -5.02 -9.73
C THR A 25 -5.60 -5.65 -11.11
N LYS A 26 -6.68 -6.20 -11.68
CA LYS A 26 -6.66 -6.75 -13.05
C LYS A 26 -6.35 -5.67 -14.07
N VAL A 27 -5.51 -6.03 -15.03
CA VAL A 27 -5.18 -5.21 -16.19
C VAL A 27 -5.59 -5.97 -17.47
N ARG A 28 -6.00 -5.24 -18.49
CA ARG A 28 -6.34 -5.79 -19.78
C ARG A 28 -5.39 -5.23 -20.85
N SER A 29 -4.67 -6.11 -21.54
CA SER A 29 -3.82 -5.71 -22.65
C SER A 29 -4.63 -5.16 -23.82
N LEU A 30 -4.13 -4.09 -24.41
CA LEU A 30 -4.64 -3.48 -25.63
C LEU A 30 -3.70 -3.73 -26.84
N GLY A 31 -2.57 -4.41 -26.62
CA GLY A 31 -1.49 -4.57 -27.58
C GLY A 31 -0.40 -3.49 -27.40
N ASP A 32 0.70 -3.65 -28.12
CA ASP A 32 1.82 -2.69 -28.21
C ASP A 32 2.34 -2.14 -26.87
N GLY A 33 2.38 -2.99 -25.83
CA GLY A 33 2.82 -2.57 -24.51
C GLY A 33 1.83 -1.64 -23.78
N THR A 34 0.61 -1.53 -24.27
CA THR A 34 -0.46 -0.73 -23.66
C THR A 34 -1.48 -1.61 -22.97
N PHE A 35 -1.90 -1.18 -21.78
CA PHE A 35 -2.91 -1.84 -20.97
C PHE A 35 -3.95 -0.84 -20.47
N THR A 36 -5.10 -1.33 -20.05
CA THR A 36 -6.11 -0.54 -19.36
C THR A 36 -6.54 -1.21 -18.07
N ALA A 37 -6.95 -0.40 -17.10
CA ALA A 37 -7.53 -0.82 -15.83
C ALA A 37 -8.54 0.21 -15.36
N ASP A 38 -9.36 -0.17 -14.37
CA ASP A 38 -10.32 0.71 -13.71
C ASP A 38 -9.90 0.93 -12.24
N LEU A 39 -9.69 2.18 -11.86
CA LEU A 39 -9.40 2.54 -10.48
C LEU A 39 -10.70 2.52 -9.66
N SER A 40 -10.79 1.55 -8.76
CA SER A 40 -11.97 1.33 -7.92
C SER A 40 -12.05 2.39 -6.80
N PRO A 41 -13.27 2.89 -6.47
CA PRO A 41 -13.48 3.79 -5.35
C PRO A 41 -13.17 3.17 -3.99
N ASP A 42 -13.14 1.83 -3.88
CA ASP A 42 -12.89 1.13 -2.62
C ASP A 42 -11.40 1.07 -2.26
N TRP A 43 -10.51 1.37 -3.22
CA TRP A 43 -9.05 1.42 -3.02
C TRP A 43 -8.53 2.85 -2.93
N THR A 44 -9.17 3.68 -2.09
CA THR A 44 -8.89 5.11 -1.98
C THR A 44 -8.69 5.56 -0.53
N VAL A 45 -7.94 6.66 -0.38
CA VAL A 45 -7.91 7.51 0.82
C VAL A 45 -8.57 8.84 0.44
N GLY A 46 -9.67 9.17 1.13
CA GLY A 46 -10.57 10.23 0.65
C GLY A 46 -11.18 9.85 -0.71
N ASN A 47 -10.93 10.66 -1.70
CA ASN A 47 -11.33 10.45 -3.10
C ASN A 47 -10.15 10.13 -4.03
N ARG A 48 -8.98 9.81 -3.47
CA ARG A 48 -7.75 9.59 -4.23
C ARG A 48 -7.33 8.13 -4.14
N PRO A 49 -6.98 7.48 -5.27
CA PRO A 49 -6.44 6.13 -5.26
C PRO A 49 -5.21 6.01 -4.35
N HIS A 50 -5.15 4.92 -3.61
CA HIS A 50 -4.07 4.63 -2.67
C HIS A 50 -2.76 4.34 -3.40
N GLY A 51 -1.63 4.88 -2.91
CA GLY A 51 -0.32 4.77 -3.57
C GLY A 51 0.14 3.32 -3.74
N GLY A 52 0.14 2.53 -2.67
CA GLY A 52 0.51 1.12 -2.71
C GLY A 52 -0.40 0.28 -3.62
N PHE A 53 -1.69 0.62 -3.75
CA PHE A 53 -2.59 0.00 -4.72
C PHE A 53 -2.17 0.35 -6.17
N LEU A 54 -1.80 1.61 -6.42
CA LEU A 54 -1.27 2.00 -7.74
C LEU A 54 0.03 1.27 -8.05
N LEU A 55 0.94 1.10 -7.06
CA LEU A 55 2.15 0.30 -7.25
C LEU A 55 1.84 -1.17 -7.60
N ALA A 56 0.82 -1.76 -6.96
CA ALA A 56 0.39 -3.13 -7.27
C ALA A 56 -0.11 -3.25 -8.71
N LEU A 57 -0.90 -2.29 -9.18
CA LEU A 57 -1.41 -2.23 -10.53
C LEU A 57 -0.28 -2.08 -11.57
N LEU A 58 0.66 -1.16 -11.33
CA LEU A 58 1.85 -0.95 -12.16
C LEU A 58 2.71 -2.22 -12.21
N SER A 59 2.91 -2.87 -11.05
CA SER A 59 3.69 -4.11 -10.96
C SER A 59 3.06 -5.26 -11.72
N ARG A 60 1.73 -5.42 -11.61
CA ARG A 60 1.00 -6.43 -12.40
C ARG A 60 1.16 -6.20 -13.91
N THR A 61 1.13 -4.94 -14.34
CA THR A 61 1.37 -4.57 -15.74
C THR A 61 2.78 -4.93 -16.17
N ALA A 62 3.79 -4.65 -15.35
CA ALA A 62 5.18 -5.01 -15.62
C ALA A 62 5.39 -6.53 -15.72
N LEU A 63 4.73 -7.32 -14.84
CA LEU A 63 4.77 -8.78 -14.90
C LEU A 63 4.23 -9.32 -16.23
N HIS A 64 3.08 -8.82 -16.69
CA HIS A 64 2.53 -9.18 -17.99
C HIS A 64 3.47 -8.82 -19.14
N THR A 65 4.07 -7.64 -19.12
CA THR A 65 5.01 -7.20 -20.14
C THR A 65 6.27 -8.05 -20.15
N ALA A 66 6.85 -8.34 -18.99
CA ALA A 66 8.06 -9.15 -18.89
C ALA A 66 7.82 -10.58 -19.39
N ALA A 67 6.69 -11.20 -19.04
CA ALA A 67 6.32 -12.53 -19.52
C ALA A 67 6.13 -12.56 -21.06
N SER A 68 5.43 -11.56 -21.61
CA SER A 68 5.18 -11.46 -23.06
C SER A 68 6.46 -11.20 -23.86
N ALA A 69 7.45 -10.52 -23.27
CA ALA A 69 8.74 -10.25 -23.90
C ALA A 69 9.75 -11.43 -23.82
N GLY A 70 9.36 -12.56 -23.23
CA GLY A 70 10.25 -13.71 -23.04
C GLY A 70 11.29 -13.52 -21.95
N GLY A 71 11.03 -12.59 -21.01
CA GLY A 71 11.87 -12.36 -19.84
C GLY A 71 11.98 -13.60 -18.95
N SER A 72 13.18 -13.81 -18.36
CA SER A 72 13.47 -14.96 -17.50
C SER A 72 13.21 -16.33 -18.17
N ASP A 73 13.76 -16.54 -19.36
CA ASP A 73 13.75 -17.82 -20.10
C ASP A 73 12.33 -18.34 -20.42
N GLY A 74 11.41 -17.46 -20.83
CA GLY A 74 10.04 -17.84 -21.23
C GLY A 74 9.13 -18.19 -20.06
N ALA A 75 9.43 -17.70 -18.87
CA ALA A 75 8.60 -17.87 -17.68
C ALA A 75 7.20 -17.24 -17.88
N SER A 76 6.15 -17.92 -17.39
CA SER A 76 4.80 -17.34 -17.33
C SER A 76 4.76 -16.16 -16.36
N ALA A 77 3.80 -15.25 -16.52
CA ALA A 77 3.62 -14.13 -15.58
C ALA A 77 3.47 -14.59 -14.13
N ASP A 78 2.87 -15.78 -13.91
CA ASP A 78 2.65 -16.35 -12.59
C ASP A 78 3.92 -16.87 -11.90
N SER A 79 4.99 -17.08 -12.68
CA SER A 79 6.31 -17.53 -12.16
C SER A 79 7.27 -16.38 -11.89
N LEU A 80 6.88 -15.16 -12.19
CA LEU A 80 7.65 -13.94 -11.98
C LEU A 80 7.07 -13.12 -10.84
N ASP A 81 7.95 -12.44 -10.12
CA ASP A 81 7.60 -11.52 -9.04
C ASP A 81 8.18 -10.13 -9.32
N PRO A 82 7.51 -9.05 -8.87
CA PRO A 82 8.17 -7.77 -8.76
C PRO A 82 9.18 -7.87 -7.61
N LEU A 83 10.43 -7.48 -7.86
CA LEU A 83 11.50 -7.50 -6.86
C LEU A 83 11.77 -6.11 -6.29
N ALA A 84 11.60 -5.08 -7.13
CA ALA A 84 11.75 -3.68 -6.74
C ALA A 84 10.81 -2.81 -7.57
N VAL A 85 10.21 -1.83 -6.94
CA VAL A 85 9.34 -0.83 -7.56
C VAL A 85 9.78 0.55 -7.09
N SER A 86 10.03 1.48 -8.01
CA SER A 86 10.27 2.89 -7.69
C SER A 86 9.32 3.74 -8.52
N ALA A 87 8.53 4.60 -7.87
CA ALA A 87 7.52 5.40 -8.54
C ALA A 87 7.56 6.86 -8.11
N GLN A 88 7.30 7.74 -9.09
CA GLN A 88 7.08 9.17 -8.92
C GLN A 88 5.60 9.48 -9.09
N PHE A 89 4.98 10.10 -8.10
CA PHE A 89 3.58 10.51 -8.13
C PHE A 89 3.47 11.95 -8.62
N LEU A 90 3.26 12.09 -9.93
CA LEU A 90 3.21 13.40 -10.60
C LEU A 90 1.88 14.09 -10.39
N ARG A 91 0.80 13.31 -10.36
CA ARG A 91 -0.59 13.74 -10.13
C ARG A 91 -1.38 12.59 -9.55
N SER A 92 -2.33 12.91 -8.70
CA SER A 92 -3.32 11.91 -8.27
C SER A 92 -4.28 11.61 -9.42
N PRO A 93 -4.39 10.36 -9.89
CA PRO A 93 -5.44 9.99 -10.82
C PRO A 93 -6.82 10.03 -10.12
N GLU A 94 -7.88 10.13 -10.92
CA GLU A 94 -9.25 10.01 -10.48
C GLU A 94 -9.73 8.57 -10.55
N ILE A 95 -10.80 8.25 -9.84
CA ILE A 95 -11.53 6.96 -9.95
C ILE A 95 -11.99 6.76 -11.40
N GLY A 96 -11.92 5.54 -11.90
CA GLY A 96 -12.33 5.18 -13.26
C GLY A 96 -11.18 4.72 -14.15
N PRO A 97 -11.36 4.74 -15.49
CA PRO A 97 -10.44 4.13 -16.41
C PRO A 97 -9.11 4.87 -16.51
N VAL A 98 -8.03 4.07 -16.60
CA VAL A 98 -6.65 4.52 -16.82
C VAL A 98 -5.99 3.71 -17.92
N LEU A 99 -4.97 4.29 -18.54
CA LEU A 99 -4.04 3.63 -19.45
C LEU A 99 -2.70 3.40 -18.74
N LEU A 100 -2.10 2.24 -18.99
CA LEU A 100 -0.76 1.92 -18.54
C LEU A 100 0.08 1.62 -19.79
N ARG A 101 1.16 2.38 -19.96
CA ARG A 101 2.13 2.18 -21.05
C ARG A 101 3.39 1.58 -20.49
N THR A 102 3.89 0.55 -21.16
CA THR A 102 5.12 -0.13 -20.73
C THR A 102 6.21 0.04 -21.75
N GLU A 103 7.43 0.09 -21.24
CA GLU A 103 8.65 0.05 -22.04
C GLU A 103 9.64 -0.91 -21.40
N VAL A 104 10.10 -1.88 -22.17
CA VAL A 104 11.14 -2.81 -21.72
C VAL A 104 12.50 -2.08 -21.76
N ARG A 105 13.07 -1.82 -20.59
CA ARG A 105 14.41 -1.20 -20.45
C ARG A 105 15.53 -2.21 -20.53
N LYS A 106 15.28 -3.41 -20.01
CA LYS A 106 16.24 -4.50 -19.99
C LYS A 106 15.51 -5.84 -19.92
N LEU A 107 15.94 -6.79 -20.72
CA LEU A 107 15.66 -8.21 -20.55
C LEU A 107 16.96 -8.92 -20.20
N GLY A 108 17.03 -9.47 -19.01
CA GLY A 108 18.17 -10.22 -18.52
C GLY A 108 17.74 -11.61 -18.03
N ARG A 109 18.69 -12.52 -17.98
CA ARG A 109 18.44 -13.89 -17.50
C ARG A 109 17.93 -13.93 -16.05
N THR A 110 18.46 -13.07 -15.16
CA THR A 110 18.06 -13.04 -13.74
C THR A 110 16.92 -12.07 -13.47
N ALA A 111 16.86 -10.96 -14.18
CA ALA A 111 15.86 -9.93 -13.99
C ALA A 111 15.61 -9.11 -15.25
N ALA A 112 14.37 -8.71 -15.45
CA ALA A 112 13.96 -7.71 -16.41
C ALA A 112 13.68 -6.37 -15.70
N VAL A 113 13.83 -5.27 -16.42
CA VAL A 113 13.49 -3.92 -15.95
C VAL A 113 12.48 -3.32 -16.90
N ILE A 114 11.32 -2.97 -16.36
CA ILE A 114 10.18 -2.45 -17.11
C ILE A 114 9.83 -1.06 -16.56
N ALA A 115 9.80 -0.06 -17.44
CA ALA A 115 9.20 1.22 -17.15
C ALA A 115 7.68 1.10 -17.37
N VAL A 116 6.89 1.62 -16.43
CA VAL A 116 5.43 1.67 -16.55
C VAL A 116 4.96 3.06 -16.21
N ASN A 117 4.19 3.66 -17.12
CA ASN A 117 3.54 4.96 -16.94
C ASN A 117 2.03 4.78 -16.87
N LEU A 118 1.42 5.26 -15.77
CA LEU A 118 -0.02 5.36 -15.62
C LEU A 118 -0.50 6.72 -16.09
N GLU A 119 -1.35 6.71 -17.10
CA GLU A 119 -1.92 7.91 -17.72
C GLU A 119 -3.44 7.98 -17.53
N GLN A 120 -3.94 9.17 -17.35
CA GLN A 120 -5.36 9.44 -17.37
C GLN A 120 -5.65 10.74 -18.09
N ARG A 121 -6.63 10.73 -19.03
CA ARG A 121 -6.99 11.89 -19.88
C ARG A 121 -5.78 12.51 -20.60
N GLY A 122 -4.90 11.65 -21.12
CA GLY A 122 -3.71 12.08 -21.87
C GLY A 122 -2.59 12.71 -21.01
N ARG A 123 -2.63 12.55 -19.68
CA ARG A 123 -1.64 13.12 -18.75
C ARG A 123 -1.03 12.01 -17.91
N SER A 124 0.29 12.01 -17.78
CA SER A 124 1.01 11.12 -16.87
C SER A 124 0.64 11.41 -15.43
N CYS A 125 0.25 10.39 -14.68
CA CYS A 125 -0.10 10.48 -13.27
C CYS A 125 0.97 9.86 -12.39
N VAL A 126 1.44 8.66 -12.73
CA VAL A 126 2.48 7.94 -11.98
C VAL A 126 3.46 7.32 -12.98
N GLU A 127 4.74 7.61 -12.81
CA GLU A 127 5.83 6.99 -13.56
C GLU A 127 6.62 6.06 -12.66
N SER A 128 6.92 4.86 -13.15
CA SER A 128 7.61 3.85 -12.35
C SER A 128 8.65 3.07 -13.13
N MET A 129 9.65 2.58 -12.36
CA MET A 129 10.63 1.60 -12.82
C MET A 129 10.48 0.35 -11.97
N ILE A 130 10.27 -0.80 -12.60
CA ILE A 130 9.97 -2.05 -11.94
C ILE A 130 10.97 -3.12 -12.37
N THR A 131 11.65 -3.70 -11.39
CA THR A 131 12.50 -4.87 -11.58
C THR A 131 11.66 -6.12 -11.34
N VAL A 132 11.62 -6.98 -12.34
CA VAL A 132 10.86 -8.23 -12.33
C VAL A 132 11.83 -9.41 -12.43
N GLY A 133 11.59 -10.46 -11.66
CA GLY A 133 12.43 -11.67 -11.67
C GLY A 133 11.79 -12.78 -10.86
N ARG A 134 12.57 -13.81 -10.52
CA ARG A 134 12.13 -14.87 -9.61
C ARG A 134 12.57 -14.54 -8.20
N MET A 135 11.65 -14.60 -7.26
CA MET A 135 11.95 -14.42 -5.85
C MET A 135 12.62 -15.67 -5.29
N ALA A 136 13.60 -15.49 -4.40
CA ALA A 136 14.25 -16.59 -3.71
C ALA A 136 13.24 -17.32 -2.82
N GLU A 137 13.27 -18.65 -2.83
CA GLU A 137 12.41 -19.51 -2.01
C GLU A 137 13.14 -19.97 -0.74
N GLU A 138 14.46 -19.87 -0.72
CA GLU A 138 15.30 -20.27 0.39
C GLU A 138 15.11 -19.35 1.58
N ALA A 139 15.36 -19.88 2.78
CA ALA A 139 15.40 -19.07 3.99
C ALA A 139 16.54 -18.02 3.90
N PRO A 140 16.32 -16.80 4.40
CA PRO A 140 17.36 -15.79 4.39
C PRO A 140 18.57 -16.22 5.23
N ALA A 141 19.77 -15.95 4.73
CA ALA A 141 21.01 -16.22 5.46
C ALA A 141 21.16 -15.32 6.69
N TRP A 142 20.50 -14.18 6.70
CA TRP A 142 20.50 -13.21 7.79
C TRP A 142 19.26 -12.32 7.76
N THR A 143 18.72 -11.99 8.93
CA THR A 143 17.61 -11.04 9.09
C THR A 143 17.80 -10.20 10.35
N ASP A 144 17.37 -8.95 10.29
CA ASP A 144 17.21 -8.04 11.43
C ASP A 144 15.83 -7.36 11.27
N LEU A 145 14.83 -7.95 11.91
CA LEU A 145 13.44 -7.55 11.75
C LEU A 145 12.85 -7.10 13.08
N PRO A 146 11.95 -6.09 13.09
CA PRO A 146 11.27 -5.69 14.31
C PRO A 146 10.40 -6.83 14.85
N GLU A 147 10.41 -6.98 16.18
CA GLU A 147 9.53 -7.92 16.87
C GLU A 147 8.10 -7.36 16.91
N LEU A 148 7.20 -8.06 16.25
CA LEU A 148 5.77 -7.77 16.23
C LEU A 148 4.98 -9.05 16.51
N PRO A 149 3.93 -9.03 17.34
CA PRO A 149 3.06 -10.18 17.55
C PRO A 149 2.50 -10.70 16.21
N VAL A 150 2.39 -12.04 16.08
CA VAL A 150 1.87 -12.66 14.84
C VAL A 150 0.42 -12.25 14.55
N LYS A 151 -0.38 -12.05 15.61
CA LYS A 151 -1.76 -11.57 15.52
C LYS A 151 -1.86 -10.18 16.15
N PRO A 152 -2.82 -9.37 15.73
CA PRO A 152 -3.11 -8.11 16.40
C PRO A 152 -3.36 -8.34 17.88
N PRO A 153 -2.84 -7.51 18.79
CA PRO A 153 -3.23 -7.49 20.21
C PRO A 153 -4.76 -7.40 20.36
N ALA A 154 -5.29 -7.91 21.47
CA ALA A 154 -6.72 -7.92 21.71
C ALA A 154 -7.33 -6.51 21.80
N ASP A 155 -6.55 -5.54 22.22
CA ASP A 155 -6.88 -4.12 22.32
C ASP A 155 -6.53 -3.30 21.07
N ALA A 156 -5.99 -3.92 20.02
CA ALA A 156 -5.67 -3.22 18.78
C ALA A 156 -6.94 -2.58 18.17
N LEU A 157 -6.82 -1.33 17.77
CA LEU A 157 -7.93 -0.56 17.21
C LEU A 157 -8.25 -1.03 15.78
N ASP A 158 -9.52 -1.29 15.52
CA ASP A 158 -9.99 -1.49 14.16
C ASP A 158 -10.02 -0.14 13.44
N LEU A 159 -9.21 0.02 12.39
CA LEU A 159 -9.15 1.28 11.66
C LEU A 159 -10.52 1.66 11.06
N ALA A 160 -11.38 0.69 10.75
CA ALA A 160 -12.73 0.95 10.26
C ALA A 160 -13.64 1.63 11.31
N SER A 161 -13.32 1.49 12.60
CA SER A 161 -14.09 2.05 13.71
C SER A 161 -13.54 3.38 14.26
N VAL A 162 -12.37 3.81 13.78
CA VAL A 162 -11.75 5.07 14.23
C VAL A 162 -12.54 6.27 13.68
N PRO A 163 -12.82 7.32 14.49
CA PRO A 163 -13.45 8.54 14.02
C PRO A 163 -12.66 9.15 12.83
N GLY A 164 -13.36 9.50 11.75
CA GLY A 164 -12.73 9.96 10.51
C GLY A 164 -12.27 8.85 9.55
N ALA A 165 -12.35 7.57 9.93
CA ALA A 165 -12.02 6.43 9.08
C ALA A 165 -12.84 6.34 7.79
N THR A 166 -13.97 7.03 7.69
CA THR A 166 -14.77 7.12 6.46
C THR A 166 -13.98 7.70 5.28
N ALA A 167 -12.95 8.50 5.54
CA ALA A 167 -12.00 8.95 4.54
C ALA A 167 -11.04 7.82 4.09
N PHE A 168 -10.84 6.81 4.91
CA PHE A 168 -9.94 5.68 4.63
C PHE A 168 -10.75 4.50 4.07
N ARG A 169 -11.19 4.61 2.82
CA ARG A 169 -12.07 3.61 2.19
C ARG A 169 -11.43 2.22 2.06
N LEU A 170 -10.10 2.14 2.14
CA LEU A 170 -9.39 0.86 2.24
C LEU A 170 -9.90 -0.02 3.39
N SER A 171 -10.48 0.54 4.44
CA SER A 171 -11.12 -0.25 5.51
C SER A 171 -12.26 -1.15 5.03
N ARG A 172 -12.80 -0.91 3.84
CA ARG A 172 -13.79 -1.76 3.18
C ARG A 172 -13.15 -2.99 2.52
N THR A 173 -11.96 -2.82 1.95
CA THR A 173 -11.23 -3.85 1.18
C THR A 173 -10.17 -4.56 2.00
N CYS A 174 -9.69 -3.91 3.05
CA CYS A 174 -8.68 -4.44 3.96
C CYS A 174 -9.20 -4.49 5.40
N GLU A 175 -8.76 -5.49 6.15
CA GLU A 175 -8.79 -5.42 7.60
C GLU A 175 -7.47 -4.79 8.04
N VAL A 176 -7.57 -3.69 8.79
CA VAL A 176 -6.39 -3.00 9.35
C VAL A 176 -6.60 -2.82 10.83
N LYS A 177 -5.69 -3.35 11.62
CA LYS A 177 -5.65 -3.19 13.07
C LYS A 177 -4.44 -2.34 13.44
N LEU A 178 -4.64 -1.32 14.25
CA LEU A 178 -3.64 -0.37 14.69
C LEU A 178 -3.27 -0.64 16.15
N ASP A 179 -1.98 -0.74 16.44
CA ASP A 179 -1.47 -0.76 17.81
C ASP A 179 -1.84 0.56 18.50
N GLN A 180 -2.31 0.51 19.74
CA GLN A 180 -2.64 1.72 20.49
C GLN A 180 -1.41 2.54 20.90
N ALA A 181 -0.23 1.93 20.90
CA ALA A 181 1.00 2.65 21.15
C ALA A 181 1.24 3.72 20.07
N ASN A 182 1.63 4.92 20.49
CA ASN A 182 1.91 6.07 19.61
C ASN A 182 0.71 6.55 18.77
N THR A 183 -0.49 6.38 19.27
CA THR A 183 -1.74 6.81 18.60
C THR A 183 -2.45 7.95 19.33
N GLY A 184 -1.72 8.73 20.11
CA GLY A 184 -2.26 9.88 20.84
C GLY A 184 -3.00 10.88 19.95
N PHE A 185 -2.61 10.99 18.69
CA PHE A 185 -3.27 11.84 17.69
C PHE A 185 -4.76 11.50 17.50
N LEU A 186 -5.19 10.25 17.73
CA LEU A 186 -6.61 9.87 17.70
C LEU A 186 -7.42 10.51 18.82
N HIS A 187 -6.75 10.98 19.86
CA HIS A 187 -7.31 11.64 21.03
C HIS A 187 -6.89 13.10 21.13
N GLY A 188 -6.44 13.73 20.00
CA GLY A 188 -6.00 15.11 19.94
C GLY A 188 -4.70 15.42 20.69
N ARG A 189 -3.90 14.39 21.02
CA ARG A 189 -2.59 14.54 21.66
C ARG A 189 -1.48 14.44 20.62
N SER A 190 -0.44 15.24 20.78
CA SER A 190 0.79 15.19 19.98
C SER A 190 1.98 14.89 20.86
N GLY A 191 3.14 14.58 20.24
CA GLY A 191 4.40 14.33 20.95
C GLY A 191 4.75 12.83 21.08
N ASP A 192 3.90 11.92 20.61
CA ASP A 192 4.25 10.51 20.52
C ASP A 192 5.37 10.30 19.48
N PRO A 193 6.20 9.23 19.62
CA PRO A 193 7.18 8.87 18.61
C PRO A 193 6.55 8.74 17.22
N LEU A 194 7.30 9.17 16.20
CA LEU A 194 6.88 9.07 14.78
C LEU A 194 7.03 7.63 14.30
N ARG A 195 6.26 6.74 14.90
CA ARG A 195 6.26 5.30 14.62
C ARG A 195 4.87 4.74 14.86
N LEU A 196 4.39 3.95 13.89
CA LEU A 196 3.13 3.21 13.99
C LEU A 196 3.36 1.73 13.74
N ARG A 197 2.54 0.89 14.38
CA ARG A 197 2.51 -0.55 14.19
C ARG A 197 1.10 -0.98 13.84
N MET A 198 0.98 -1.86 12.87
CA MET A 198 -0.33 -2.30 12.41
C MET A 198 -0.28 -3.70 11.80
N TRP A 199 -1.46 -4.28 11.67
CA TRP A 199 -1.69 -5.57 11.03
C TRP A 199 -2.69 -5.35 9.91
N ALA A 200 -2.35 -5.82 8.71
CA ALA A 200 -3.17 -5.66 7.53
C ALA A 200 -3.35 -6.98 6.80
N ARG A 201 -4.54 -7.18 6.22
CA ARG A 201 -4.80 -8.26 5.25
C ARG A 201 -5.94 -7.86 4.32
N PRO A 202 -6.00 -8.37 3.09
CA PRO A 202 -7.13 -8.15 2.22
C PRO A 202 -8.37 -8.87 2.77
N ARG A 203 -9.57 -8.31 2.55
CA ARG A 203 -10.81 -8.99 2.93
C ARG A 203 -11.15 -10.07 1.90
N GLY A 204 -11.48 -11.28 2.39
CA GLY A 204 -11.95 -12.38 1.54
C GLY A 204 -10.86 -13.07 0.71
N GLU A 205 -9.60 -12.65 0.83
CA GLU A 205 -8.47 -13.23 0.11
C GLU A 205 -7.27 -13.39 1.06
N HIS A 206 -6.29 -14.21 0.66
CA HIS A 206 -4.99 -14.23 1.30
C HIS A 206 -4.11 -13.13 0.69
N PRO A 207 -3.21 -12.50 1.48
CA PRO A 207 -2.25 -11.55 0.93
C PRO A 207 -1.32 -12.26 -0.08
N ASP A 208 -1.12 -11.64 -1.23
CA ASP A 208 -0.11 -12.02 -2.22
C ASP A 208 1.08 -11.05 -2.19
N VAL A 209 2.05 -11.26 -3.06
CA VAL A 209 3.23 -10.39 -3.16
C VAL A 209 2.87 -8.94 -3.51
N LEU A 210 1.84 -8.73 -4.34
CA LEU A 210 1.39 -7.40 -4.73
C LEU A 210 0.67 -6.69 -3.58
N PHE A 211 -0.03 -7.43 -2.73
CA PHE A 211 -0.61 -6.85 -1.51
C PHE A 211 0.47 -6.39 -0.52
N GLY A 212 1.68 -6.94 -0.60
CA GLY A 212 2.86 -6.43 0.11
C GLY A 212 3.15 -4.96 -0.18
N LEU A 213 2.89 -4.49 -1.42
CA LEU A 213 3.02 -3.08 -1.80
C LEU A 213 1.95 -2.20 -1.14
N VAL A 214 0.71 -2.72 -1.06
CA VAL A 214 -0.37 -2.04 -0.32
C VAL A 214 -0.01 -1.93 1.16
N ALA A 215 0.45 -3.03 1.76
CA ALA A 215 0.84 -3.05 3.17
C ALA A 215 2.03 -2.12 3.47
N GLY A 216 2.97 -1.98 2.52
CA GLY A 216 4.12 -1.07 2.63
C GLY A 216 3.77 0.42 2.59
N ASP A 217 2.54 0.76 2.21
CA ASP A 217 2.03 2.14 2.10
C ASP A 217 0.71 2.34 2.88
N ILE A 218 0.36 1.39 3.75
CA ILE A 218 -0.99 1.36 4.37
C ILE A 218 -1.11 2.29 5.58
N SER A 219 -0.01 2.87 6.05
CA SER A 219 -0.01 3.70 7.23
C SER A 219 -0.77 5.01 7.05
N MET A 220 -1.30 5.52 8.14
CA MET A 220 -1.58 6.94 8.27
C MET A 220 -0.25 7.68 8.41
N PRO A 221 -0.15 8.95 7.94
CA PRO A 221 1.08 9.71 8.09
C PRO A 221 1.54 9.79 9.56
N VAL A 222 2.76 9.37 9.85
CA VAL A 222 3.30 9.41 11.23
C VAL A 222 3.43 10.84 11.75
N THR A 223 3.38 11.85 10.88
CA THR A 223 3.38 13.27 11.23
C THR A 223 2.12 13.73 11.95
N LEU A 224 1.06 12.90 12.01
CA LEU A 224 -0.10 13.11 12.89
C LEU A 224 0.35 13.19 14.36
N ASN A 225 1.42 12.49 14.75
CA ASN A 225 2.01 12.57 16.09
C ASN A 225 2.70 13.90 16.39
N LEU A 226 2.90 14.76 15.36
CA LEU A 226 3.33 16.15 15.52
C LEU A 226 2.15 17.13 15.53
N GLY A 227 0.90 16.66 15.50
CA GLY A 227 -0.28 17.50 15.38
C GLY A 227 -0.52 18.04 13.96
N ARG A 228 0.15 17.52 12.94
CA ARG A 228 0.02 17.96 11.55
C ARG A 228 -1.09 17.21 10.83
N TYR A 229 -2.30 17.67 10.99
CA TYR A 229 -3.49 17.07 10.41
C TYR A 229 -3.77 17.57 8.99
N GLY A 230 -4.18 16.67 8.10
CA GLY A 230 -4.60 17.02 6.75
C GLY A 230 -4.06 16.06 5.70
N TRP A 231 -4.14 16.48 4.44
CA TRP A 231 -3.68 15.67 3.32
C TRP A 231 -2.16 15.68 3.23
N SER A 232 -1.57 14.49 3.23
CA SER A 232 -0.13 14.24 3.13
C SER A 232 0.18 13.42 1.86
N PRO A 233 0.39 14.09 0.72
CA PRO A 233 0.64 13.39 -0.53
C PRO A 233 2.05 12.79 -0.55
N THR A 234 2.13 11.54 -0.98
CA THR A 234 3.38 10.89 -1.38
C THR A 234 3.88 11.51 -2.69
N VAL A 235 5.15 11.87 -2.73
CA VAL A 235 5.82 12.39 -3.93
C VAL A 235 6.61 11.28 -4.63
N GLN A 236 7.28 10.44 -3.84
CA GLN A 236 8.07 9.32 -4.33
C GLN A 236 7.93 8.14 -3.36
N LEU A 237 7.81 6.92 -3.90
CA LEU A 237 7.76 5.70 -3.11
C LEU A 237 8.59 4.62 -3.80
N THR A 238 9.51 4.02 -3.04
CA THR A 238 10.28 2.85 -3.47
C THR A 238 9.96 1.68 -2.54
N ALA A 239 9.74 0.50 -3.12
CA ALA A 239 9.50 -0.73 -2.39
C ALA A 239 10.39 -1.86 -2.92
N LEU A 240 10.96 -2.63 -2.00
CA LEU A 240 11.67 -3.88 -2.27
C LEU A 240 10.79 -5.04 -1.79
N LEU A 241 10.46 -5.97 -2.68
CA LEU A 241 9.71 -7.15 -2.35
C LEU A 241 10.66 -8.33 -2.13
N ARG A 242 10.52 -9.01 -0.99
CA ARG A 242 11.53 -9.94 -0.48
C ARG A 242 11.01 -11.36 -0.27
N GLY A 243 9.69 -11.58 -0.34
CA GLY A 243 9.08 -12.88 -0.13
C GLY A 243 7.63 -12.91 -0.60
N ARG A 244 7.12 -14.09 -0.94
CA ARG A 244 5.69 -14.35 -1.13
C ARG A 244 5.07 -14.60 0.25
N PRO A 245 4.06 -13.83 0.68
CA PRO A 245 3.55 -13.93 2.03
C PRO A 245 2.85 -15.26 2.31
N ALA A 246 2.99 -15.76 3.54
CA ALA A 246 2.13 -16.82 4.06
C ALA A 246 0.71 -16.28 4.31
N PRO A 247 -0.33 -17.15 4.29
CA PRO A 247 -1.68 -16.76 4.66
C PRO A 247 -1.74 -16.14 6.06
N GLY A 248 -2.58 -15.12 6.24
CA GLY A 248 -2.77 -14.47 7.54
C GLY A 248 -2.50 -12.98 7.52
N TRP A 249 -2.12 -12.43 8.66
CA TRP A 249 -1.83 -11.02 8.82
C TRP A 249 -0.44 -10.65 8.32
N LEU A 250 -0.34 -9.56 7.58
CA LEU A 250 0.90 -8.83 7.38
C LEU A 250 1.08 -7.85 8.54
N ARG A 251 2.23 -7.90 9.18
CA ARG A 251 2.63 -7.05 10.30
C ARG A 251 3.47 -5.91 9.75
N VAL A 252 3.11 -4.69 10.07
CA VAL A 252 3.74 -3.50 9.51
C VAL A 252 4.26 -2.63 10.65
N GLU A 253 5.53 -2.25 10.58
CA GLU A 253 6.09 -1.17 11.36
C GLU A 253 6.50 -0.05 10.42
N VAL A 254 6.05 1.17 10.71
CA VAL A 254 6.38 2.37 9.96
C VAL A 254 7.03 3.38 10.89
N GLY A 255 8.08 4.05 10.42
CA GLY A 255 8.76 5.08 11.17
C GLY A 255 9.28 6.20 10.28
N CYS A 256 9.50 7.39 10.86
CA CYS A 256 10.09 8.54 10.21
C CYS A 256 11.47 8.82 10.84
N ARG A 257 12.43 9.24 10.01
CA ARG A 257 13.76 9.65 10.46
C ARG A 257 13.84 11.16 10.65
N ALA A 258 13.22 11.92 9.76
CA ALA A 258 13.31 13.37 9.80
C ALA A 258 12.10 14.06 9.16
N VAL A 259 11.72 15.20 9.75
CA VAL A 259 10.72 16.10 9.19
C VAL A 259 11.39 17.46 9.00
N HIS A 260 11.53 17.89 7.75
CA HIS A 260 12.15 19.18 7.38
C HIS A 260 11.12 20.08 6.70
N GLY A 261 10.64 21.09 7.41
CA GLY A 261 9.55 21.93 6.91
C GLY A 261 8.30 21.11 6.63
N GLN A 262 7.91 21.01 5.36
CA GLN A 262 6.80 20.17 4.92
C GLN A 262 7.22 18.78 4.42
N TRP A 263 8.50 18.50 4.31
CA TRP A 263 9.01 17.22 3.81
C TRP A 263 9.25 16.23 4.93
N PHE A 264 8.80 15.01 4.76
CA PHE A 264 9.11 13.91 5.66
C PHE A 264 9.32 12.61 4.89
N ASP A 265 10.08 11.72 5.51
CA ASP A 265 10.26 10.35 5.05
C ASP A 265 9.42 9.39 5.89
N GLU A 266 9.04 8.28 5.31
CA GLU A 266 8.55 7.11 6.03
C GLU A 266 9.23 5.85 5.53
N ASP A 267 9.70 5.03 6.48
CA ASP A 267 10.21 3.69 6.24
C ASP A 267 9.21 2.66 6.77
N ALA A 268 8.79 1.73 5.92
CA ALA A 268 7.90 0.63 6.30
C ALA A 268 8.61 -0.71 6.17
N VAL A 269 8.45 -1.56 7.18
CA VAL A 269 8.85 -2.97 7.16
C VAL A 269 7.61 -3.83 7.28
N VAL A 270 7.42 -4.75 6.33
CA VAL A 270 6.27 -5.66 6.26
C VAL A 270 6.74 -7.10 6.47
N ILE A 271 6.18 -7.77 7.49
CA ILE A 271 6.52 -9.14 7.88
C ILE A 271 5.26 -10.00 7.81
N ASP A 272 5.35 -11.22 7.30
CA ASP A 272 4.21 -12.13 7.24
C ASP A 272 3.96 -12.90 8.54
N SER A 273 2.92 -13.71 8.57
CA SER A 273 2.55 -14.56 9.70
C SER A 273 3.62 -15.61 10.06
N ALA A 274 4.49 -15.97 9.11
CA ALA A 274 5.59 -16.92 9.30
C ALA A 274 6.90 -16.24 9.74
N GLY A 275 6.92 -14.90 9.91
CA GLY A 275 8.11 -14.18 10.35
C GLY A 275 9.06 -13.78 9.22
N ARG A 276 8.63 -13.88 7.96
CA ARG A 276 9.46 -13.55 6.81
C ARG A 276 9.27 -12.11 6.39
N LEU A 277 10.35 -11.45 5.98
CA LEU A 277 10.30 -10.14 5.36
C LEU A 277 9.60 -10.23 4.01
N ILE A 278 8.55 -9.43 3.83
CA ILE A 278 7.76 -9.39 2.60
C ILE A 278 8.06 -8.13 1.80
N CYS A 279 8.04 -6.97 2.46
CA CYS A 279 8.28 -5.69 1.79
C CYS A 279 9.06 -4.75 2.70
N GLN A 280 9.95 -3.97 2.08
CA GLN A 280 10.54 -2.77 2.67
C GLN A 280 10.17 -1.61 1.76
N ALA A 281 9.48 -0.61 2.29
CA ALA A 281 9.10 0.56 1.53
C ALA A 281 9.69 1.82 2.15
N ARG A 282 10.05 2.78 1.31
CA ARG A 282 10.47 4.12 1.71
C ARG A 282 9.81 5.16 0.84
N GLN A 283 9.22 6.17 1.48
CA GLN A 283 8.61 7.27 0.76
C GLN A 283 9.17 8.62 1.18
N LEU A 284 9.12 9.56 0.23
CA LEU A 284 9.21 10.98 0.46
C LEU A 284 7.81 11.57 0.29
N ALA A 285 7.32 12.26 1.31
CA ALA A 285 5.97 12.80 1.33
C ALA A 285 5.94 14.24 1.86
N LEU A 286 4.81 14.90 1.65
CA LEU A 286 4.53 16.24 2.17
C LEU A 286 3.54 16.14 3.33
N THR A 287 3.78 16.94 4.37
CA THR A 287 2.85 17.13 5.49
C THR A 287 2.32 18.56 5.50
N PRO A 288 1.09 18.80 5.97
CA PRO A 288 0.59 20.16 6.15
C PRO A 288 1.54 20.99 7.02
N ILE A 289 1.72 22.25 6.66
CA ILE A 289 2.44 23.23 7.51
C ILE A 289 1.37 23.87 8.40
N GLU A 290 1.64 23.97 9.69
CA GLU A 290 0.83 24.80 10.57
C GLU A 290 0.82 26.23 10.00
N ARG A 291 -0.37 26.75 9.66
CA ARG A 291 -0.50 28.15 9.38
C ARG A 291 -0.27 28.87 10.70
N ALA A 292 0.77 29.70 10.77
CA ALA A 292 0.92 30.59 11.89
C ALA A 292 -0.41 31.34 12.05
N THR A 293 -1.10 31.14 13.17
CA THR A 293 -2.25 31.93 13.54
C THR A 293 -1.73 33.36 13.77
N SER A 294 -1.96 34.21 12.79
CA SER A 294 -1.69 35.67 12.87
C SER A 294 -2.65 36.35 13.84
#